data_47c817834357d1e0a439918004b441ab
#
_entry.id   47c817834357d1e0a439918004b441ab
#
_cell.length_a   1.000
_cell.length_b   1.000
_cell.length_c   1.000
_cell.angle_alpha   90.00
_cell.angle_beta   90.00
_cell.angle_gamma   90.00
#
_symmetry.space_group_name_H-M   'P 1'
#
loop_
_entity.id
_entity.type
_entity.pdbx_description
1 polymer ?
#
loop_
_entity_poly.entity_id
_entity_poly.type
_entity_poly.pdbx_seq_one_letter_code
_entity_poly.pdbx_strand_id
1 'polypeptide(L)'
;SVLPKGFAEGDSVDEFMAKLPSLDAEFNDRIQSAASEGKVLRYVGTIENGHCKVGIEAVDSSHALYDIRDGENALAILSQYYQPRPFVIRGYGAGAEVTAAGVFADILKTLTR
;
A
#
# COMPACT_ATOMS: atom_id res chain seq x y z
N SER A 1 8.70 -7.59 0.49
CA SER A 1 9.48 -6.39 0.14
C SER A 1 9.11 -5.92 -1.26
N VAL A 2 9.10 -4.63 -1.49
CA VAL A 2 8.98 -4.05 -2.84
C VAL A 2 10.29 -4.24 -3.60
N LEU A 3 11.40 -4.07 -2.91
CA LEU A 3 12.74 -4.22 -3.48
C LEU A 3 13.18 -5.68 -3.53
N PRO A 4 14.05 -6.04 -4.48
CA PRO A 4 14.68 -7.35 -4.53
C PRO A 4 15.41 -7.67 -3.22
N LYS A 5 15.44 -8.97 -2.86
CA LYS A 5 16.13 -9.41 -1.64
C LYS A 5 17.61 -9.04 -1.72
N GLY A 6 18.13 -8.44 -0.66
CA GLY A 6 19.53 -8.02 -0.58
C GLY A 6 19.87 -6.70 -1.26
N PHE A 7 18.91 -6.06 -1.95
CA PHE A 7 19.18 -4.83 -2.73
C PHE A 7 19.70 -3.67 -1.88
N ALA A 8 19.24 -3.55 -0.64
CA ALA A 8 19.62 -2.46 0.28
C ALA A 8 20.58 -2.92 1.39
N GLU A 9 21.12 -4.14 1.33
CA GLU A 9 21.96 -4.68 2.40
C GLU A 9 23.38 -4.10 2.33
N GLY A 10 23.80 -3.45 3.42
CA GLY A 10 25.17 -2.96 3.60
C GLY A 10 25.50 -1.63 2.93
N ASP A 11 24.55 -1.01 2.23
CA ASP A 11 24.76 0.26 1.55
C ASP A 11 24.59 1.45 2.49
N SER A 12 25.36 2.52 2.28
CA SER A 12 25.01 3.85 2.75
C SER A 12 23.78 4.38 2.03
N VAL A 13 23.16 5.44 2.57
CA VAL A 13 21.99 6.07 1.90
C VAL A 13 22.33 6.55 0.49
N ASP A 14 23.51 7.13 0.30
CA ASP A 14 23.94 7.65 -1.01
C ASP A 14 24.15 6.52 -2.03
N GLU A 15 24.77 5.42 -1.62
CA GLU A 15 24.96 4.23 -2.45
C GLU A 15 23.63 3.60 -2.82
N PHE A 16 22.71 3.49 -1.85
CA PHE A 16 21.36 2.99 -2.09
C PHE A 16 20.61 3.85 -3.11
N MET A 17 20.63 5.18 -2.95
CA MET A 17 19.98 6.11 -3.87
C MET A 17 20.59 6.04 -5.28
N ALA A 18 21.89 5.87 -5.39
CA ALA A 18 22.57 5.71 -6.68
C ALA A 18 22.20 4.41 -7.40
N LYS A 19 21.85 3.36 -6.67
CA LYS A 19 21.44 2.05 -7.24
C LYS A 19 19.97 2.02 -7.68
N LEU A 20 19.09 2.82 -7.09
CA LEU A 20 17.65 2.76 -7.36
C LEU A 20 17.29 2.82 -8.85
N PRO A 21 17.90 3.68 -9.68
CA PRO A 21 17.58 3.74 -11.11
C PRO A 21 17.84 2.44 -11.87
N SER A 22 18.67 1.53 -11.34
CA SER A 22 18.91 0.23 -11.96
C SER A 22 17.66 -0.68 -11.99
N LEU A 23 16.66 -0.38 -11.16
CA LEU A 23 15.40 -1.11 -11.10
C LEU A 23 14.30 -0.52 -12.00
N ASP A 24 14.51 0.68 -12.57
CA ASP A 24 13.49 1.40 -13.30
C ASP A 24 12.96 0.60 -14.51
N ALA A 25 13.85 -0.06 -15.24
CA ALA A 25 13.47 -0.86 -16.40
C ALA A 25 12.56 -2.04 -15.98
N GLU A 26 12.92 -2.79 -14.96
CA GLU A 26 12.15 -3.92 -14.45
C GLU A 26 10.77 -3.47 -13.96
N PHE A 27 10.72 -2.38 -13.17
CA PHE A 27 9.44 -1.87 -12.67
C PHE A 27 8.56 -1.32 -13.78
N ASN A 28 9.15 -0.65 -14.78
CA ASN A 28 8.41 -0.17 -15.93
C ASN A 28 7.79 -1.32 -16.73
N ASP A 29 8.55 -2.39 -16.98
CA ASP A 29 8.04 -3.57 -17.68
C ASP A 29 6.88 -4.23 -16.91
N ARG A 30 6.96 -4.31 -15.60
CA ARG A 30 5.87 -4.82 -14.75
C ARG A 30 4.62 -3.94 -14.83
N ILE A 31 4.79 -2.61 -14.84
CA ILE A 31 3.68 -1.66 -14.96
C ILE A 31 3.02 -1.79 -16.34
N GLN A 32 3.80 -1.84 -17.40
CA GLN A 32 3.30 -1.97 -18.77
C GLN A 32 2.59 -3.30 -18.99
N SER A 33 3.13 -4.38 -18.44
CA SER A 33 2.49 -5.70 -18.49
C SER A 33 1.14 -5.69 -17.79
N ALA A 34 1.07 -5.15 -16.58
CA ALA A 34 -0.21 -5.02 -15.86
C ALA A 34 -1.21 -4.13 -16.63
N ALA A 35 -0.76 -3.00 -17.16
CA ALA A 35 -1.58 -2.07 -17.92
C ALA A 35 -2.15 -2.70 -19.20
N SER A 36 -1.36 -3.53 -19.91
CA SER A 36 -1.83 -4.25 -21.11
C SER A 36 -2.97 -5.22 -20.82
N GLU A 37 -3.10 -5.68 -19.59
CA GLU A 37 -4.19 -6.54 -19.09
C GLU A 37 -5.33 -5.73 -18.42
N GLY A 38 -5.30 -4.40 -18.47
CA GLY A 38 -6.28 -3.54 -17.79
C GLY A 38 -6.16 -3.54 -16.27
N LYS A 39 -4.98 -3.93 -15.74
CA LYS A 39 -4.68 -4.01 -14.31
C LYS A 39 -3.77 -2.87 -13.84
N VAL A 40 -3.75 -2.64 -12.54
CA VAL A 40 -2.82 -1.72 -11.87
C VAL A 40 -2.03 -2.46 -10.81
N LEU A 41 -0.80 -2.03 -10.56
CA LEU A 41 0.01 -2.59 -9.48
C LEU A 41 -0.38 -1.95 -8.14
N ARG A 42 -0.53 -2.76 -7.11
CA ARG A 42 -0.76 -2.34 -5.72
C ARG A 42 0.17 -3.08 -4.77
N TYR A 43 0.62 -2.39 -3.73
CA TYR A 43 1.33 -3.04 -2.62
C TYR A 43 0.30 -3.47 -1.59
N VAL A 44 0.08 -4.78 -1.51
CA VAL A 44 -1.03 -5.37 -0.76
C VAL A 44 -0.52 -6.23 0.38
N GLY A 45 -1.11 -6.04 1.56
CA GLY A 45 -1.03 -6.98 2.66
C GLY A 45 -2.34 -7.76 2.76
N THR A 46 -2.26 -9.08 2.71
CA THR A 46 -3.42 -9.97 2.83
C THR A 46 -3.29 -10.81 4.08
N ILE A 47 -4.36 -10.88 4.86
CA ILE A 47 -4.50 -11.78 6.01
C ILE A 47 -5.67 -12.70 5.72
N GLU A 48 -5.40 -13.98 5.55
CA GLU A 48 -6.41 -14.98 5.23
C GLU A 48 -6.06 -16.33 5.90
N ASN A 49 -7.05 -16.96 6.54
CA ASN A 49 -6.90 -18.27 7.19
C ASN A 49 -5.68 -18.38 8.14
N GLY A 50 -5.38 -17.27 8.86
CA GLY A 50 -4.23 -17.21 9.77
C GLY A 50 -2.87 -17.01 9.09
N HIS A 51 -2.85 -16.84 7.77
CA HIS A 51 -1.64 -16.55 7.00
C HIS A 51 -1.57 -15.08 6.59
N CYS A 52 -0.36 -14.52 6.62
CA CYS A 52 -0.08 -13.16 6.17
C CYS A 52 0.82 -13.19 4.94
N LYS A 53 0.44 -12.42 3.93
CA LYS A 53 1.22 -12.20 2.71
C LYS A 53 1.33 -10.71 2.45
N VAL A 54 2.50 -10.23 2.05
CA VAL A 54 2.71 -8.83 1.66
C VAL A 54 3.50 -8.81 0.35
N GLY A 55 3.03 -8.02 -0.61
CA GLY A 55 3.73 -7.92 -1.90
C GLY A 55 3.04 -7.00 -2.89
N ILE A 56 3.67 -6.86 -4.06
CA ILE A 56 3.08 -6.17 -5.20
C ILE A 56 2.18 -7.15 -5.94
N GLU A 57 0.93 -6.76 -6.13
CA GLU A 57 -0.09 -7.51 -6.86
C GLU A 57 -0.66 -6.69 -8.01
N ALA A 58 -0.93 -7.34 -9.15
CA ALA A 58 -1.64 -6.73 -10.25
C ALA A 58 -3.15 -6.97 -10.05
N VAL A 59 -3.91 -5.90 -9.84
CA VAL A 59 -5.34 -5.96 -9.54
C VAL A 59 -6.14 -5.34 -10.69
N ASP A 60 -7.28 -5.95 -11.04
CA ASP A 60 -8.21 -5.46 -12.04
C ASP A 60 -9.29 -4.55 -11.45
N SER A 61 -10.17 -4.01 -12.31
CA SER A 61 -11.21 -3.07 -11.93
C SER A 61 -12.29 -3.64 -11.01
N SER A 62 -12.36 -4.95 -10.81
CA SER A 62 -13.28 -5.58 -9.85
C SER A 62 -12.73 -5.62 -8.44
N HIS A 63 -11.42 -5.43 -8.30
CA HIS A 63 -10.74 -5.49 -7.01
C HIS A 63 -10.97 -4.22 -6.19
N ALA A 64 -11.23 -4.36 -4.89
CA ALA A 64 -11.56 -3.27 -3.98
C ALA A 64 -10.45 -2.19 -3.86
N LEU A 65 -9.21 -2.53 -4.19
CA LEU A 65 -8.06 -1.63 -4.12
C LEU A 65 -7.66 -1.04 -5.48
N TYR A 66 -8.45 -1.29 -6.55
CA TYR A 66 -8.11 -0.82 -7.90
C TYR A 66 -8.03 0.72 -7.99
N ASP A 67 -9.02 1.41 -7.44
CA ASP A 67 -9.18 2.87 -7.54
C ASP A 67 -8.43 3.69 -6.49
N ILE A 68 -7.54 3.08 -5.72
CA ILE A 68 -6.74 3.78 -4.71
C ILE A 68 -5.77 4.73 -5.42
N ARG A 69 -5.75 6.02 -5.03
CA ARG A 69 -4.95 7.08 -5.66
C ARG A 69 -4.34 8.03 -4.62
N ASP A 70 -3.40 8.81 -5.07
CA ASP A 70 -2.91 10.02 -4.38
C ASP A 70 -2.46 9.81 -2.92
N GLY A 71 -1.86 8.68 -2.61
CA GLY A 71 -1.39 8.37 -1.26
C GLY A 71 -2.47 7.88 -0.30
N GLU A 72 -3.68 7.60 -0.80
CA GLU A 72 -4.70 6.91 -0.01
C GLU A 72 -4.22 5.52 0.45
N ASN A 73 -4.66 5.14 1.64
CA ASN A 73 -4.64 3.76 2.10
C ASN A 73 -6.05 3.19 2.06
N ALA A 74 -6.16 1.89 1.92
CA ALA A 74 -7.44 1.20 2.03
C ALA A 74 -7.31 -0.10 2.81
N LEU A 75 -8.37 -0.41 3.56
CA LEU A 75 -8.57 -1.69 4.21
C LEU A 75 -9.85 -2.30 3.65
N ALA A 76 -9.73 -3.46 3.01
CA ALA A 76 -10.86 -4.23 2.50
C ALA A 76 -11.08 -5.45 3.40
N ILE A 77 -12.28 -5.58 3.95
CA ILE A 77 -12.65 -6.63 4.90
C ILE A 77 -13.73 -7.51 4.27
N LEU A 78 -13.37 -8.76 3.99
CA LEU A 78 -14.33 -9.82 3.66
C LEU A 78 -14.79 -10.50 4.95
N SER A 79 -16.08 -10.69 5.10
CA SER A 79 -16.65 -11.36 6.27
C SER A 79 -17.92 -12.14 5.87
N GLN A 80 -18.52 -12.84 6.82
CA GLN A 80 -19.79 -13.52 6.59
C GLN A 80 -20.88 -12.60 6.02
N TYR A 81 -20.86 -11.32 6.40
CA TYR A 81 -21.90 -10.34 6.00
C TYR A 81 -21.46 -9.45 4.83
N TYR A 82 -20.18 -9.31 4.61
CA TYR A 82 -19.58 -8.48 3.56
C TYR A 82 -18.89 -9.36 2.52
N GLN A 83 -19.70 -10.06 1.73
CA GLN A 83 -19.27 -10.89 0.60
C GLN A 83 -20.39 -11.01 -0.44
N PRO A 84 -20.09 -11.13 -1.72
CA PRO A 84 -18.76 -11.14 -2.34
C PRO A 84 -18.10 -9.74 -2.38
N ARG A 85 -18.80 -8.67 -1.96
CA ARG A 85 -18.25 -7.32 -1.90
C ARG A 85 -17.75 -7.02 -0.49
N PRO A 86 -16.45 -6.69 -0.33
CA PRO A 86 -15.88 -6.37 0.97
C PRO A 86 -16.42 -5.04 1.54
N PHE A 87 -16.40 -4.91 2.84
CA PHE A 87 -16.45 -3.60 3.48
C PHE A 87 -15.11 -2.89 3.29
N VAL A 88 -15.13 -1.66 2.77
CA VAL A 88 -13.90 -0.94 2.43
C VAL A 88 -13.84 0.38 3.20
N ILE A 89 -12.73 0.57 3.91
CA ILE A 89 -12.37 1.83 4.55
C ILE A 89 -11.24 2.44 3.73
N ARG A 90 -11.38 3.70 3.32
CA ARG A 90 -10.38 4.44 2.54
C ARG A 90 -10.07 5.78 3.18
N GLY A 91 -8.85 6.23 3.04
CA GLY A 91 -8.45 7.57 3.49
C GLY A 91 -6.95 7.75 3.46
N TYR A 92 -6.53 8.99 3.70
CA TYR A 92 -5.13 9.30 3.89
C TYR A 92 -4.66 8.77 5.25
N GLY A 93 -3.67 7.90 5.23
CA GLY A 93 -3.05 7.37 6.46
C GLY A 93 -1.82 8.15 6.90
N ALA A 94 -1.20 8.87 5.97
CA ALA A 94 0.00 9.64 6.20
C ALA A 94 -0.17 11.09 5.71
N GLY A 95 0.69 11.97 6.21
CA GLY A 95 0.67 13.40 5.88
C GLY A 95 0.70 14.25 7.15
N ALA A 96 1.30 15.45 7.06
CA ALA A 96 1.48 16.32 8.22
C ALA A 96 0.14 16.72 8.85
N GLU A 97 -0.84 17.08 8.03
CA GLU A 97 -2.16 17.55 8.50
C GLU A 97 -2.96 16.44 9.18
N VAL A 98 -3.04 15.26 8.57
CA VAL A 98 -3.78 14.11 9.13
C VAL A 98 -3.14 13.65 10.44
N THR A 99 -1.83 13.59 10.49
CA THR A 99 -1.09 13.20 11.69
C THR A 99 -1.24 14.23 12.80
N ALA A 100 -1.11 15.52 12.48
CA ALA A 100 -1.30 16.60 13.45
C ALA A 100 -2.73 16.62 14.01
N ALA A 101 -3.74 16.42 13.18
CA ALA A 101 -5.13 16.34 13.61
C ALA A 101 -5.36 15.16 14.57
N GLY A 102 -4.77 14.01 14.30
CA GLY A 102 -4.85 12.83 15.17
C GLY A 102 -4.23 13.09 16.55
N VAL A 103 -3.01 13.63 16.57
CA VAL A 103 -2.31 13.99 17.82
C VAL A 103 -3.08 15.03 18.61
N PHE A 104 -3.61 16.06 17.94
CA PHE A 104 -4.40 17.11 18.59
C PHE A 104 -5.71 16.55 19.18
N ALA A 105 -6.40 15.68 18.45
CA ALA A 105 -7.61 15.01 18.97
C ALA A 105 -7.32 14.18 20.24
N ASP A 106 -6.18 13.50 20.29
CA ASP A 106 -5.80 12.72 21.47
C ASP A 106 -5.43 13.62 22.65
N ILE A 107 -4.79 14.76 22.43
CA ILE A 107 -4.55 15.78 23.48
C ILE A 107 -5.89 16.26 24.06
N LEU A 108 -6.86 16.60 23.20
CA LEU A 108 -8.18 17.04 23.66
C LEU A 108 -8.89 15.99 24.52
N LYS A 109 -8.79 14.70 24.16
CA LYS A 109 -9.36 13.61 24.97
C LYS A 109 -8.78 13.53 26.38
N THR A 110 -7.54 13.96 26.59
CA THR A 110 -6.94 13.96 27.94
C THR A 110 -7.52 15.05 28.83
N LEU A 111 -8.10 16.11 28.27
CA LEU A 111 -8.70 17.23 29.02
C LEU A 111 -10.13 16.93 29.49
N THR A 112 -10.77 15.88 28.97
CA THR A 112 -12.17 15.53 29.23
C THR A 112 -12.34 14.34 30.19
N ARG A 113 -11.27 13.92 30.85
CA ARG A 113 -11.28 12.86 31.88
C ARG A 113 -11.34 13.43 33.29
#